data_40209e95415eb1b45803e224a9cd8dd2
#
_entry.id   40209e95415eb1b45803e224a9cd8dd2
#
_cell.length_a   1.000
_cell.length_b   1.000
_cell.length_c   1.000
_cell.angle_alpha   90.00
_cell.angle_beta   90.00
_cell.angle_gamma   90.00
#
_symmetry.space_group_name_H-M   'P 1'
#
loop_
_entity.id
_entity.type
_entity.pdbx_description
1 polymer ?
#
loop_
_entity_poly.entity_id
_entity_poly.type
_entity_poly.pdbx_seq_one_letter_code
_entity_poly.pdbx_strand_id
1 'polypeptide(L)'
;MFKYKDLRMVVISIILVVLCVFCGIHFRYDRMKLIIVLLLVLSVIPTLIVRFNASVFEDGILIYTFRGIAILPQMIEFKDLASYKLLSKHVLELQSQNKTQKIYLVNAIAFYKELDDRFTQYKNGQEI
;
A
#
# COMPACT_ATOMS: atom_id res chain seq x y z
N MET A 1 -4.10 16.18 -0.82
CA MET A 1 -3.25 15.05 -0.38
C MET A 1 -3.42 13.89 -1.35
N PHE A 2 -2.34 13.43 -1.94
CA PHE A 2 -2.39 12.31 -2.87
C PHE A 2 -2.16 10.99 -2.14
N LYS A 3 -2.96 9.99 -2.48
CA LYS A 3 -2.85 8.64 -1.94
C LYS A 3 -2.33 7.71 -3.03
N TYR A 4 -1.40 6.85 -2.66
CA TYR A 4 -0.76 5.92 -3.58
C TYR A 4 -1.17 4.50 -3.24
N LYS A 5 -1.66 3.75 -4.23
CA LYS A 5 -2.15 2.39 -4.02
C LYS A 5 -1.01 1.43 -3.76
N ASP A 6 -1.16 0.61 -2.74
CA ASP A 6 -0.21 -0.45 -2.42
C ASP A 6 -0.38 -1.59 -3.42
N LEU A 7 0.72 -1.97 -4.07
CA LEU A 7 0.73 -3.06 -5.06
C LEU A 7 0.29 -4.39 -4.44
N ARG A 8 0.67 -4.64 -3.19
CA ARG A 8 0.29 -5.88 -2.49
C ARG A 8 -1.22 -6.00 -2.33
N MET A 9 -1.89 -4.89 -2.04
CA MET A 9 -3.35 -4.87 -1.91
C MET A 9 -4.03 -5.15 -3.24
N VAL A 10 -3.50 -4.62 -4.33
CA VAL A 10 -4.01 -4.89 -5.67
C VAL A 10 -3.83 -6.37 -6.04
N VAL A 11 -2.66 -6.94 -5.75
CA VAL A 11 -2.39 -8.37 -6.00
C VAL A 11 -3.33 -9.26 -5.18
N ILE A 12 -3.52 -8.95 -3.90
CA ILE A 12 -4.45 -9.69 -3.04
C ILE A 12 -5.88 -9.60 -3.60
N SER A 13 -6.29 -8.43 -4.07
CA SER A 13 -7.61 -8.23 -4.67
C SER A 13 -7.80 -9.10 -5.92
N ILE A 14 -6.78 -9.18 -6.79
CA ILE A 14 -6.82 -10.03 -7.98
C ILE A 14 -6.93 -11.50 -7.59
N ILE A 15 -6.16 -11.95 -6.59
CA ILE A 15 -6.22 -13.32 -6.08
C ILE A 15 -7.62 -13.63 -5.55
N LEU A 16 -8.24 -12.70 -4.82
CA LEU A 16 -9.59 -12.88 -4.30
C LEU A 16 -10.63 -13.00 -5.42
N VAL A 17 -10.49 -12.23 -6.51
CA VAL A 17 -11.37 -12.33 -7.66
C VAL A 17 -11.24 -13.71 -8.32
N VAL A 18 -10.01 -14.20 -8.51
CA VAL A 18 -9.75 -15.53 -9.07
C VAL A 18 -10.37 -16.61 -8.19
N LEU A 19 -10.19 -16.52 -6.87
CA LEU A 19 -10.81 -17.46 -5.92
C LEU A 19 -12.33 -17.42 -5.99
N CYS A 20 -12.91 -16.22 -6.16
CA CYS A 20 -14.36 -16.04 -6.28
C CYS A 20 -14.88 -16.75 -7.53
N VAL A 21 -14.19 -16.63 -8.66
CA VAL A 21 -14.54 -17.33 -9.90
C VAL A 21 -14.46 -18.85 -9.70
N PHE A 22 -13.41 -19.33 -9.05
CA PHE A 22 -13.27 -20.75 -8.71
C PHE A 22 -14.41 -21.27 -7.85
N CYS A 23 -14.76 -20.51 -6.80
CA CYS A 23 -15.90 -20.85 -5.95
C CYS A 23 -17.21 -20.83 -6.72
N GLY A 24 -17.37 -19.90 -7.66
CA GLY A 24 -18.54 -19.84 -8.52
C GLY A 24 -18.71 -21.09 -9.39
N ILE A 25 -17.62 -21.61 -9.93
CA ILE A 25 -17.63 -22.84 -10.71
C ILE A 25 -17.92 -24.06 -9.81
N HIS A 26 -17.31 -24.09 -8.63
CA HIS A 26 -17.45 -25.21 -7.70
C HIS A 26 -18.84 -25.27 -7.05
N PHE A 27 -19.40 -24.12 -6.65
CA PHE A 27 -20.68 -24.02 -5.97
C PHE A 27 -21.84 -23.59 -6.89
N ARG A 28 -21.74 -23.85 -8.18
CA ARG A 28 -22.74 -23.41 -9.16
C ARG A 28 -24.17 -23.88 -8.86
N TYR A 29 -24.32 -24.98 -8.13
CA TYR A 29 -25.62 -25.53 -7.75
C TYR A 29 -26.09 -25.06 -6.36
N ASP A 30 -25.25 -24.35 -5.61
CA ASP A 30 -25.59 -23.85 -4.28
C ASP A 30 -25.61 -22.32 -4.31
N ARG A 31 -26.78 -21.76 -4.57
CA ARG A 31 -26.97 -20.30 -4.68
C ARG A 31 -26.63 -19.55 -3.40
N MET A 32 -26.94 -20.13 -2.23
CA MET A 32 -26.68 -19.48 -0.95
C MET A 32 -25.19 -19.26 -0.70
N LYS A 33 -24.38 -20.29 -0.97
CA LYS A 33 -22.92 -20.16 -0.82
C LYS A 33 -22.33 -19.18 -1.82
N LEU A 34 -22.82 -19.17 -3.06
CA LEU A 34 -22.39 -18.21 -4.08
C LEU A 34 -22.66 -16.77 -3.64
N ILE A 35 -23.86 -16.50 -3.12
CA ILE A 35 -24.26 -15.16 -2.67
C ILE A 35 -23.37 -14.72 -1.51
N ILE A 36 -23.10 -15.60 -0.54
CA ILE A 36 -22.24 -15.28 0.61
C ILE A 36 -20.83 -14.96 0.17
N VAL A 37 -20.24 -15.78 -0.70
CA VAL A 37 -18.87 -15.55 -1.23
C VAL A 37 -18.81 -14.24 -2.01
N LEU A 38 -19.80 -13.99 -2.86
CA LEU A 38 -19.85 -12.77 -3.67
C LEU A 38 -19.95 -11.52 -2.79
N LEU A 39 -20.80 -11.53 -1.76
CA LEU A 39 -20.94 -10.42 -0.82
C LEU A 39 -19.64 -10.16 -0.05
N LEU A 40 -18.96 -11.22 0.41
CA LEU A 40 -17.67 -11.12 1.10
C LEU A 40 -16.62 -10.45 0.20
N VAL A 41 -16.48 -10.93 -1.03
CA VAL A 41 -15.49 -10.40 -1.96
C VAL A 41 -15.80 -8.94 -2.31
N LEU A 42 -17.07 -8.61 -2.57
CA LEU A 42 -17.48 -7.24 -2.88
C LEU A 42 -17.27 -6.26 -1.73
N SER A 43 -17.29 -6.73 -0.48
CA SER A 43 -17.03 -5.86 0.68
C SER A 43 -15.54 -5.74 0.99
N VAL A 44 -14.77 -6.80 0.81
CA VAL A 44 -13.35 -6.83 1.15
C VAL A 44 -12.49 -6.07 0.13
N ILE A 45 -12.72 -6.27 -1.18
CA ILE A 45 -11.90 -5.68 -2.23
C ILE A 45 -11.88 -4.14 -2.18
N PRO A 46 -13.04 -3.43 -2.13
CA PRO A 46 -13.01 -1.98 -2.03
C PRO A 46 -12.30 -1.49 -0.77
N THR A 47 -12.47 -2.20 0.36
CA THR A 47 -11.81 -1.84 1.61
C THR A 47 -10.30 -1.93 1.47
N LEU A 48 -9.77 -2.99 0.86
CA LEU A 48 -8.33 -3.15 0.66
C LEU A 48 -7.77 -2.06 -0.26
N ILE A 49 -8.48 -1.74 -1.34
CA ILE A 49 -8.00 -0.77 -2.32
C ILE A 49 -8.07 0.67 -1.79
N VAL A 50 -9.15 1.01 -1.07
CA VAL A 50 -9.39 2.40 -0.63
C VAL A 50 -8.70 2.71 0.69
N ARG A 51 -8.68 1.77 1.64
CA ARG A 51 -8.23 2.00 3.00
C ARG A 51 -6.71 1.96 3.17
N PHE A 52 -6.04 1.01 2.51
CA PHE A 52 -4.61 0.76 2.70
C PHE A 52 -3.78 1.43 1.61
N ASN A 53 -3.76 2.76 1.61
CA ASN A 53 -2.99 3.54 0.65
C ASN A 53 -1.83 4.24 1.33
N ALA A 54 -0.67 4.28 0.66
CA ALA A 54 0.45 5.07 1.12
C ALA A 54 0.18 6.56 0.90
N SER A 55 0.63 7.40 1.82
CA SER A 55 0.43 8.85 1.74
C SER A 55 1.70 9.58 2.14
N VAL A 56 1.92 10.76 1.54
CA VAL A 56 3.04 11.64 1.87
C VAL A 56 2.47 12.87 2.57
N PHE A 57 3.00 13.17 3.76
CA PHE A 57 2.64 14.34 4.55
C PHE A 57 3.80 15.35 4.56
N GLU A 58 3.58 16.49 5.19
CA GLU A 58 4.60 17.53 5.29
C GLU A 58 5.82 17.11 6.10
N ASP A 59 5.62 16.27 7.11
CA ASP A 59 6.66 15.86 8.07
C ASP A 59 7.00 14.38 8.01
N GLY A 60 6.38 13.62 7.13
CA GLY A 60 6.64 12.19 7.02
C GLY A 60 5.78 11.49 5.99
N ILE A 61 5.87 10.18 6.00
CA ILE A 61 5.09 9.31 5.10
C ILE A 61 4.35 8.26 5.92
N LEU A 62 3.17 7.89 5.45
CA LEU A 62 2.36 6.82 6.04
C LEU A 62 2.35 5.63 5.09
N ILE A 63 2.76 4.48 5.58
CA ILE A 63 2.75 3.22 4.84
C ILE A 63 2.11 2.14 5.72
N TYR A 64 1.76 1.02 5.09
CA TYR A 64 1.20 -0.13 5.80
C TYR A 64 2.17 -1.29 5.70
N THR A 65 2.43 -1.93 6.84
CA THR A 65 3.32 -3.09 6.93
C THR A 65 2.55 -4.32 7.34
N PHE A 66 2.98 -5.48 6.83
CA PHE A 66 2.42 -6.76 7.21
C PHE A 66 3.22 -7.34 8.37
N ARG A 67 2.52 -7.67 9.46
CA ARG A 67 3.08 -8.45 10.56
C ARG A 67 2.20 -9.69 10.76
N GLY A 68 2.62 -10.80 10.15
CA GLY A 68 1.81 -12.00 10.11
C GLY A 68 0.52 -11.75 9.33
N ILE A 69 -0.63 -11.91 9.99
CA ILE A 69 -1.96 -11.66 9.39
C ILE A 69 -2.37 -10.19 9.51
N ALA A 70 -1.77 -9.45 10.44
CA ALA A 70 -2.16 -8.08 10.71
C ALA A 70 -1.51 -7.09 9.73
N ILE A 71 -2.29 -6.10 9.32
CA ILE A 71 -1.82 -4.98 8.50
C ILE A 71 -1.81 -3.75 9.40
N LEU A 72 -0.62 -3.24 9.68
CA LEU A 72 -0.45 -2.14 10.63
C LEU A 72 0.03 -0.87 9.91
N PRO A 73 -0.55 0.30 10.26
CA PRO A 73 -0.03 1.56 9.75
C PRO A 73 1.30 1.89 10.40
N GLN A 74 2.21 2.45 9.61
CA GLN A 74 3.52 2.88 10.08
C GLN A 74 3.79 4.29 9.55
N MET A 75 4.05 5.21 10.46
CA MET A 75 4.45 6.57 10.13
C MET A 75 5.96 6.67 10.19
N ILE A 76 6.58 7.05 9.08
CA ILE A 76 8.01 7.31 9.01
C ILE A 76 8.20 8.82 8.91
N GLU A 77 8.72 9.42 9.98
CA GLU A 77 8.99 10.86 9.99
C GLU A 77 10.25 11.19 9.18
N PHE A 78 10.24 12.33 8.51
CA PHE A 78 11.40 12.76 7.72
C PHE A 78 12.67 12.91 8.53
N LYS A 79 12.56 13.26 9.81
CA LYS A 79 13.70 13.36 10.72
C LYS A 79 14.42 12.03 10.92
N ASP A 80 13.68 10.91 10.78
CA ASP A 80 14.20 9.55 10.95
C ASP A 80 14.61 8.92 9.62
N LEU A 81 14.22 9.53 8.50
CA LEU A 81 14.49 9.01 7.16
C LEU A 81 15.92 9.37 6.76
N ALA A 82 16.77 8.35 6.60
CA ALA A 82 18.18 8.53 6.20
C ALA A 82 18.31 8.67 4.68
N SER A 83 17.66 7.79 3.93
CA SER A 83 17.70 7.82 2.47
C SER A 83 16.54 7.06 1.88
N TYR A 84 16.31 7.28 0.60
CA TYR A 84 15.28 6.58 -0.17
C TYR A 84 15.79 6.39 -1.59
N LYS A 85 15.39 5.25 -2.20
CA LYS A 85 15.87 4.87 -3.52
C LYS A 85 14.76 4.15 -4.28
N LEU A 86 14.58 4.52 -5.54
CA LEU A 86 13.64 3.84 -6.43
C LEU A 86 14.35 2.64 -7.06
N LEU A 87 13.93 1.42 -6.70
CA LEU A 87 14.54 0.19 -7.23
C LEU A 87 13.92 -0.21 -8.56
N SER A 88 12.61 0.00 -8.74
CA SER A 88 11.90 -0.32 -9.98
C SER A 88 10.63 0.53 -10.09
N LYS A 89 9.82 0.29 -11.13
CA LYS A 89 8.57 1.00 -11.34
C LYS A 89 7.56 0.82 -10.20
N HIS A 90 7.71 -0.25 -9.42
CA HIS A 90 6.77 -0.62 -8.37
C HIS A 90 7.42 -0.79 -7.00
N VAL A 91 8.73 -0.65 -6.89
CA VAL A 91 9.46 -0.90 -5.64
C VAL A 91 10.27 0.30 -5.25
N LEU A 92 10.06 0.77 -4.03
CA LEU A 92 10.81 1.86 -3.42
C LEU A 92 11.48 1.34 -2.15
N GLU A 93 12.76 1.62 -1.98
CA GLU A 93 13.50 1.27 -0.77
C GLU A 93 13.65 2.51 0.11
N LEU A 94 13.29 2.37 1.38
CA LEU A 94 13.44 3.41 2.38
C LEU A 94 14.41 2.95 3.45
N GLN A 95 15.38 3.81 3.79
CA GLN A 95 16.29 3.59 4.90
C GLN A 95 15.99 4.59 6.01
N SER A 96 15.49 4.10 7.13
CA SER A 96 15.39 4.85 8.38
C SER A 96 16.49 4.38 9.33
N GLN A 97 16.70 5.08 10.44
CA GLN A 97 17.87 4.96 11.33
C GLN A 97 18.57 3.59 11.42
N ASN A 98 17.84 2.50 11.57
CA ASN A 98 18.41 1.16 11.70
C ASN A 98 17.68 0.11 10.86
N LYS A 99 16.77 0.55 9.99
CA LYS A 99 15.93 -0.38 9.22
C LYS A 99 15.89 0.01 7.75
N THR A 100 16.02 -0.99 6.91
CA THR A 100 15.76 -0.86 5.48
C THR A 100 14.42 -1.52 5.18
N GLN A 101 13.52 -0.78 4.56
CA GLN A 101 12.19 -1.29 4.20
C GLN A 101 11.93 -1.09 2.72
N LYS A 102 11.29 -2.07 2.11
CA LYS A 102 10.84 -1.98 0.72
C LYS A 102 9.35 -1.75 0.68
N ILE A 103 8.92 -0.78 -0.12
CA ILE A 103 7.51 -0.47 -0.33
C ILE A 103 7.14 -0.87 -1.75
N TYR A 104 6.02 -1.56 -1.89
CA TYR A 104 5.49 -1.99 -3.18
C TYR A 104 4.27 -1.15 -3.51
N LEU A 105 4.36 -0.35 -4.57
CA LEU A 105 3.30 0.58 -4.99
C LEU A 105 2.97 0.38 -6.46
N VAL A 106 1.71 0.64 -6.83
CA VAL A 106 1.30 0.59 -8.23
C VAL A 106 2.05 1.64 -9.04
N ASN A 107 2.22 2.84 -8.48
CA ASN A 107 2.97 3.92 -9.13
C ASN A 107 4.03 4.46 -8.16
N ALA A 108 5.10 3.71 -8.00
CA ALA A 108 6.20 4.10 -7.12
C ALA A 108 6.97 5.31 -7.63
N ILE A 109 6.98 5.54 -8.95
CA ILE A 109 7.65 6.69 -9.55
C ILE A 109 7.02 8.00 -9.09
N ALA A 110 5.69 8.09 -9.15
CA ALA A 110 4.97 9.28 -8.70
C ALA A 110 5.14 9.50 -7.20
N PHE A 111 5.09 8.43 -6.41
CA PHE A 111 5.34 8.49 -4.97
C PHE A 111 6.76 8.99 -4.67
N TYR A 112 7.75 8.49 -5.39
CA TYR A 112 9.13 8.91 -5.24
C TYR A 112 9.30 10.41 -5.51
N LYS A 113 8.68 10.91 -6.59
CA LYS A 113 8.75 12.33 -6.92
C LYS A 113 8.14 13.21 -5.84
N GLU A 114 6.97 12.84 -5.35
CA GLU A 114 6.30 13.60 -4.28
C GLU A 114 7.11 13.52 -2.97
N LEU A 115 7.62 12.36 -2.64
CA LEU A 115 8.47 12.17 -1.47
C LEU A 115 9.72 13.04 -1.56
N ASP A 116 10.37 13.09 -2.72
CA ASP A 116 11.56 13.90 -2.95
C ASP A 116 11.25 15.38 -2.79
N ASP A 117 10.14 15.87 -3.37
CA ASP A 117 9.72 17.26 -3.24
C ASP A 117 9.44 17.63 -1.78
N ARG A 118 8.68 16.80 -1.07
CA ARG A 118 8.33 17.05 0.33
C ARG A 118 9.55 16.98 1.24
N PHE A 119 10.42 16.03 1.01
CA PHE A 119 11.64 15.87 1.79
C PHE A 119 12.58 17.04 1.60
N THR A 120 12.71 17.55 0.37
CA THR A 120 13.50 18.74 0.06
C THR A 120 12.92 19.98 0.76
N GLN A 121 11.61 20.16 0.73
CA GLN A 121 10.94 21.24 1.45
C GLN A 121 11.18 21.15 2.96
N TYR A 122 11.11 19.95 3.51
CA TYR A 122 11.37 19.72 4.93
C TYR A 122 12.79 20.10 5.31
N LYS A 123 13.79 19.71 4.52
CA LYS A 123 15.18 20.06 4.76
C LYS A 123 15.40 21.57 4.67
N ASN A 124 14.82 22.21 3.66
CA ASN A 124 14.94 23.66 3.50
C ASN A 124 14.32 24.43 4.67
N GLY A 125 13.20 23.92 5.20
CA GLY A 125 12.56 24.50 6.37
C GLY A 125 13.40 24.38 7.64
N GLN A 126 14.22 23.34 7.76
CA GLN A 126 15.11 23.14 8.90
C GLN A 126 16.39 23.98 8.85
N GLU A 127 16.84 24.35 7.66
CA GLU A 127 18.04 25.15 7.49
C GLU A 127 17.82 26.64 7.83
N ILE A 128 16.59 27.05 8.02
CA ILE A 128 16.22 28.38 8.45
C ILE A 128 16.13 28.44 9.96
#